data_9d8e2e55b9b3cb57c502d8e485ef8677
#
_entry.id   9d8e2e55b9b3cb57c502d8e485ef8677
#
_cell.length_a   1.000
_cell.length_b   1.000
_cell.length_c   1.000
_cell.angle_alpha   90.00
_cell.angle_beta   90.00
_cell.angle_gamma   90.00
#
_symmetry.space_group_name_H-M   'P 1'
#
loop_
_entity.id
_entity.type
_entity.pdbx_description
1 polymer ?
#
loop_
_entity_poly.entity_id
_entity_poly.type
_entity_poly.pdbx_seq_one_letter_code
_entity_poly.pdbx_strand_id
1 'polypeptide(L)'
;MKILLVNPPSGELTIGLKYLSKVEPLALEVLGASVPEHQVEILDMELDTDLVGALQRFQPDVVGVSAQVVQTYTARHVLKTAREFNPEVLTLLGGHHATLCPTEFNVPYIDAVVLGEGTPAFQEIIERRRQGRDFDDVAGLAIPYNGQMRFTRPRPLPATLDHQPLPDRSLTARYRSRYFYLHETPVASIQTSMGCPFSCNFCSCQVFSERHFIPRSPELIVEDLSRIKEDFVIFCDDHSFTDPKRMAHLCDLIVERGIKKRYFAYTRADCVVQNPDVFRKWSQIGLAVVMTGLEALDDSNIDTLNKRTSAAINEQAIEILGQCGIGLSAGFLVMPDYTEDDFKRIDDYVQARPSIVLTELTPLTPLPGTELHEERKHDILIDHREVYDLAHFVVPTRLPLRDMYRLVRKYYLRVVWRAIMRLRLYRPRYVFRRHTLRLLVGMLRVAVMLSRAHESADVTAPQEV
;
A
#
# COMPACT_ATOMS: atom_id res chain seq x y z
N MET A 1 -21.97 -20.60 -5.70
CA MET A 1 -21.93 -19.37 -6.53
C MET A 1 -20.54 -19.17 -7.11
N LYS A 2 -20.45 -18.38 -8.15
CA LYS A 2 -19.19 -17.94 -8.79
C LYS A 2 -18.87 -16.51 -8.36
N ILE A 3 -17.72 -16.30 -7.78
CA ILE A 3 -17.29 -15.01 -7.20
C ILE A 3 -16.03 -14.54 -7.92
N LEU A 4 -16.11 -13.42 -8.61
CA LEU A 4 -14.96 -12.77 -9.24
C LEU A 4 -14.48 -11.63 -8.32
N LEU A 5 -13.27 -11.77 -7.79
CA LEU A 5 -12.60 -10.70 -7.04
C LEU A 5 -11.63 -9.96 -7.96
N VAL A 6 -11.70 -8.64 -7.99
CA VAL A 6 -10.92 -7.84 -8.92
C VAL A 6 -10.02 -6.87 -8.18
N ASN A 7 -8.72 -6.89 -8.50
CA ASN A 7 -7.77 -5.83 -8.18
C ASN A 7 -7.73 -4.86 -9.36
N PRO A 8 -8.36 -3.68 -9.28
CA PRO A 8 -8.40 -2.75 -10.40
C PRO A 8 -7.02 -2.14 -10.65
N PRO A 9 -6.71 -1.68 -11.87
CA PRO A 9 -5.44 -1.03 -12.15
C PRO A 9 -5.40 0.36 -11.51
N SER A 10 -4.21 0.83 -11.19
CA SER A 10 -3.99 2.24 -10.88
C SER A 10 -4.36 3.10 -12.07
N GLY A 11 -4.91 4.29 -11.82
CA GLY A 11 -5.32 5.22 -12.86
C GLY A 11 -4.20 5.67 -13.80
N GLU A 12 -4.55 6.26 -14.93
CA GLU A 12 -3.58 6.68 -15.96
C GLU A 12 -2.65 7.80 -15.47
N LEU A 13 -3.17 8.75 -14.69
CA LEU A 13 -2.40 9.86 -14.14
C LEU A 13 -1.46 9.43 -13.01
N THR A 14 -1.70 8.28 -12.39
CA THR A 14 -0.90 7.78 -11.27
C THR A 14 0.55 7.54 -11.68
N ILE A 15 1.49 8.21 -11.04
CA ILE A 15 2.94 8.04 -11.21
C ILE A 15 3.45 6.96 -10.27
N GLY A 16 3.30 7.16 -9.00
CA GLY A 16 3.60 6.30 -7.87
C GLY A 16 4.52 5.09 -8.10
N LEU A 17 4.29 4.03 -7.39
CA LEU A 17 5.11 2.82 -7.46
C LEU A 17 4.75 1.86 -8.61
N LYS A 18 3.72 2.14 -9.42
CA LYS A 18 3.17 1.19 -10.42
C LYS A 18 4.20 0.61 -11.41
N TYR A 19 5.32 1.32 -11.64
CA TYR A 19 6.42 0.85 -12.49
C TYR A 19 7.58 0.23 -11.70
N LEU A 20 7.59 0.39 -10.38
CA LEU A 20 8.67 -0.03 -9.50
C LEU A 20 8.28 -1.23 -8.62
N SER A 21 6.97 -1.47 -8.46
CA SER A 21 6.43 -2.56 -7.65
C SER A 21 5.11 -3.05 -8.21
N LYS A 22 4.92 -4.36 -8.21
CA LYS A 22 3.63 -5.03 -8.37
C LYS A 22 3.62 -6.24 -7.45
N VAL A 23 2.82 -6.18 -6.42
CA VAL A 23 2.68 -7.24 -5.41
C VAL A 23 1.32 -7.91 -5.55
N GLU A 24 1.21 -9.12 -5.01
CA GLU A 24 -0.05 -9.86 -5.04
C GLU A 24 -1.17 -9.13 -4.27
N PRO A 25 -2.41 -9.23 -4.72
CA PRO A 25 -3.57 -8.65 -4.02
C PRO A 25 -3.97 -9.52 -2.82
N LEU A 26 -3.12 -9.53 -1.78
CA LEU A 26 -3.21 -10.42 -0.61
C LEU A 26 -4.61 -10.39 0.06
N ALA A 27 -5.23 -9.22 0.16
CA ALA A 27 -6.57 -9.09 0.74
C ALA A 27 -7.63 -9.88 -0.05
N LEU A 28 -7.51 -9.96 -1.38
CA LEU A 28 -8.42 -10.74 -2.21
C LEU A 28 -8.16 -12.25 -2.08
N GLU A 29 -6.91 -12.67 -1.87
CA GLU A 29 -6.57 -14.07 -1.59
C GLU A 29 -7.15 -14.51 -0.24
N VAL A 30 -7.15 -13.63 0.78
CA VAL A 30 -7.81 -13.87 2.08
C VAL A 30 -9.33 -13.95 1.93
N LEU A 31 -9.95 -13.02 1.19
CA LEU A 31 -11.38 -13.05 0.92
C LEU A 31 -11.79 -14.31 0.17
N GLY A 32 -11.04 -14.72 -0.85
CA GLY A 32 -11.28 -15.95 -1.57
C GLY A 32 -11.19 -17.19 -0.68
N ALA A 33 -10.17 -17.25 0.17
CA ALA A 33 -10.01 -18.33 1.15
C ALA A 33 -11.13 -18.37 2.22
N SER A 34 -11.81 -17.24 2.45
CA SER A 34 -12.88 -17.14 3.47
C SER A 34 -14.21 -17.77 3.05
N VAL A 35 -14.37 -18.14 1.78
CA VAL A 35 -15.60 -18.71 1.19
C VAL A 35 -15.29 -19.98 0.37
N PRO A 36 -14.66 -21.01 0.99
CA PRO A 36 -14.08 -22.16 0.28
C PRO A 36 -15.12 -23.06 -0.43
N GLU A 37 -16.38 -22.95 -0.08
CA GLU A 37 -17.50 -23.68 -0.70
C GLU A 37 -17.95 -23.05 -2.03
N HIS A 38 -17.38 -21.92 -2.43
CA HIS A 38 -17.70 -21.20 -3.66
C HIS A 38 -16.58 -21.30 -4.70
N GLN A 39 -16.91 -21.12 -5.97
CA GLN A 39 -15.91 -20.97 -7.01
C GLN A 39 -15.42 -19.51 -7.02
N VAL A 40 -14.15 -19.29 -6.71
CA VAL A 40 -13.56 -17.97 -6.67
C VAL A 40 -12.50 -17.85 -7.76
N GLU A 41 -12.52 -16.75 -8.50
CA GLU A 41 -11.42 -16.32 -9.36
C GLU A 41 -10.94 -14.93 -8.93
N ILE A 42 -9.64 -14.67 -9.05
CA ILE A 42 -9.06 -13.34 -8.91
C ILE A 42 -8.60 -12.84 -10.27
N LEU A 43 -9.07 -11.66 -10.67
CA LEU A 43 -8.53 -10.89 -11.80
C LEU A 43 -7.66 -9.76 -11.26
N ASP A 44 -6.35 -9.89 -11.43
CA ASP A 44 -5.40 -8.82 -11.09
C ASP A 44 -5.18 -7.93 -12.32
N MET A 45 -5.95 -6.84 -12.42
CA MET A 45 -5.93 -5.94 -13.58
C MET A 45 -4.66 -5.07 -13.65
N GLU A 46 -3.84 -5.04 -12.61
CA GLU A 46 -2.47 -4.51 -12.71
C GLU A 46 -1.60 -5.33 -13.69
N LEU A 47 -1.98 -6.58 -13.95
CA LEU A 47 -1.25 -7.53 -14.80
C LEU A 47 -2.05 -8.04 -15.99
N ASP A 48 -3.39 -8.11 -15.91
CA ASP A 48 -4.29 -8.66 -16.92
C ASP A 48 -5.56 -7.80 -17.01
N THR A 49 -5.67 -7.00 -18.04
CA THR A 49 -6.73 -6.00 -18.18
C THR A 49 -8.00 -6.52 -18.86
N ASP A 50 -8.10 -7.82 -19.19
CA ASP A 50 -9.22 -8.42 -19.90
C ASP A 50 -10.43 -8.68 -18.98
N LEU A 51 -11.07 -7.61 -18.49
CA LEU A 51 -12.26 -7.71 -17.64
C LEU A 51 -13.44 -8.36 -18.38
N VAL A 52 -13.73 -7.92 -19.60
CA VAL A 52 -14.88 -8.43 -20.36
C VAL A 52 -14.72 -9.92 -20.66
N GLY A 53 -13.53 -10.34 -21.07
CA GLY A 53 -13.24 -11.76 -21.29
C GLY A 53 -13.34 -12.57 -19.99
N ALA A 54 -12.94 -12.03 -18.84
CA ALA A 54 -13.12 -12.69 -17.54
C ALA A 54 -14.61 -12.85 -17.18
N LEU A 55 -15.42 -11.81 -17.34
CA LEU A 55 -16.87 -11.86 -17.14
C LEU A 55 -17.55 -12.90 -18.04
N GLN A 56 -17.19 -12.92 -19.32
CA GLN A 56 -17.75 -13.87 -20.29
C GLN A 56 -17.38 -15.32 -19.98
N ARG A 57 -16.14 -15.60 -19.61
CA ARG A 57 -15.67 -16.97 -19.30
C ARG A 57 -16.22 -17.46 -17.98
N PHE A 58 -16.19 -16.62 -16.96
CA PHE A 58 -16.51 -17.05 -15.60
C PHE A 58 -17.99 -16.92 -15.26
N GLN A 59 -18.73 -15.96 -15.86
CA GLN A 59 -20.16 -15.70 -15.58
C GLN A 59 -20.42 -15.58 -14.07
N PRO A 60 -19.86 -14.53 -13.41
CA PRO A 60 -19.93 -14.43 -11.94
C PRO A 60 -21.34 -14.08 -11.44
N ASP A 61 -21.72 -14.65 -10.30
CA ASP A 61 -22.90 -14.25 -9.51
C ASP A 61 -22.58 -13.03 -8.63
N VAL A 62 -21.30 -12.86 -8.27
CA VAL A 62 -20.79 -11.78 -7.42
C VAL A 62 -19.50 -11.22 -8.03
N VAL A 63 -19.38 -9.89 -8.07
CA VAL A 63 -18.14 -9.20 -8.38
C VAL A 63 -17.74 -8.32 -7.20
N GLY A 64 -16.57 -8.62 -6.60
CA GLY A 64 -16.00 -7.86 -5.49
C GLY A 64 -14.73 -7.13 -5.92
N VAL A 65 -14.61 -5.85 -5.55
CA VAL A 65 -13.45 -5.00 -5.87
C VAL A 65 -12.84 -4.44 -4.57
N SER A 66 -11.52 -4.42 -4.49
CA SER A 66 -10.81 -3.70 -3.42
C SER A 66 -10.09 -2.49 -4.00
N ALA A 67 -10.34 -1.29 -3.46
CA ALA A 67 -9.82 -0.04 -4.02
C ALA A 67 -8.97 0.77 -3.04
N GLN A 68 -7.83 1.22 -3.53
CA GLN A 68 -7.02 2.31 -3.02
C GLN A 68 -7.52 3.64 -3.60
N VAL A 69 -7.10 4.78 -3.05
CA VAL A 69 -7.51 6.12 -3.53
C VAL A 69 -7.25 6.31 -5.03
N VAL A 70 -6.10 5.89 -5.52
CA VAL A 70 -5.72 6.00 -6.95
C VAL A 70 -6.48 5.05 -7.87
N GLN A 71 -7.26 4.14 -7.31
CA GLN A 71 -8.07 3.15 -8.02
C GLN A 71 -9.57 3.49 -8.01
N THR A 72 -9.96 4.65 -7.47
CA THR A 72 -11.37 5.02 -7.30
C THR A 72 -12.17 4.91 -8.60
N TYR A 73 -11.70 5.52 -9.68
CA TYR A 73 -12.44 5.54 -10.96
C TYR A 73 -12.38 4.19 -11.68
N THR A 74 -11.25 3.51 -11.62
CA THR A 74 -11.10 2.18 -12.23
C THR A 74 -11.93 1.12 -11.50
N ALA A 75 -12.05 1.21 -10.17
CA ALA A 75 -12.93 0.35 -9.38
C ALA A 75 -14.41 0.56 -9.75
N ARG A 76 -14.84 1.83 -9.88
CA ARG A 76 -16.19 2.17 -10.35
C ARG A 76 -16.45 1.64 -11.75
N HIS A 77 -15.49 1.80 -12.67
CA HIS A 77 -15.59 1.26 -14.03
C HIS A 77 -15.76 -0.26 -14.04
N VAL A 78 -14.99 -1.00 -13.22
CA VAL A 78 -15.11 -2.47 -13.10
C VAL A 78 -16.53 -2.87 -12.68
N LEU A 79 -17.07 -2.23 -11.62
CA LEU A 79 -18.39 -2.59 -11.10
C LEU A 79 -19.53 -2.16 -12.04
N LYS A 80 -19.39 -0.99 -12.73
CA LYS A 80 -20.33 -0.56 -13.78
C LYS A 80 -20.36 -1.58 -14.92
N THR A 81 -19.20 -1.98 -15.44
CA THR A 81 -19.08 -2.99 -16.50
C THR A 81 -19.68 -4.34 -16.09
N ALA A 82 -19.46 -4.76 -14.84
CA ALA A 82 -20.04 -6.01 -14.34
C ALA A 82 -21.58 -5.94 -14.29
N ARG A 83 -22.15 -4.82 -13.84
CA ARG A 83 -23.59 -4.58 -13.79
C ARG A 83 -24.20 -4.50 -15.19
N GLU A 84 -23.53 -3.86 -16.16
CA GLU A 84 -23.95 -3.80 -17.55
C GLU A 84 -23.92 -5.18 -18.22
N PHE A 85 -22.92 -6.01 -17.87
CA PHE A 85 -22.80 -7.37 -18.36
C PHE A 85 -23.90 -8.29 -17.82
N ASN A 86 -24.22 -8.21 -16.54
CA ASN A 86 -25.29 -8.97 -15.89
C ASN A 86 -26.00 -8.07 -14.85
N PRO A 87 -27.25 -7.62 -15.14
CA PRO A 87 -28.01 -6.78 -14.19
C PRO A 87 -28.28 -7.41 -12.82
N GLU A 88 -28.23 -8.75 -12.71
CA GLU A 88 -28.48 -9.50 -11.46
C GLU A 88 -27.20 -9.80 -10.66
N VAL A 89 -26.02 -9.42 -11.18
CA VAL A 89 -24.76 -9.64 -10.48
C VAL A 89 -24.72 -8.82 -9.19
N LEU A 90 -24.31 -9.44 -8.07
CA LEU A 90 -24.05 -8.70 -6.85
C LEU A 90 -22.70 -7.98 -6.94
N THR A 91 -22.70 -6.67 -6.75
CA THR A 91 -21.51 -5.83 -6.85
C THR A 91 -21.08 -5.29 -5.49
N LEU A 92 -19.88 -5.63 -5.05
CA LEU A 92 -19.34 -5.27 -3.76
C LEU A 92 -18.04 -4.48 -3.91
N LEU A 93 -17.91 -3.41 -3.14
CA LEU A 93 -16.68 -2.63 -3.07
C LEU A 93 -16.16 -2.65 -1.64
N GLY A 94 -14.85 -2.79 -1.48
CA GLY A 94 -14.15 -2.64 -0.21
C GLY A 94 -12.79 -2.00 -0.40
N GLY A 95 -11.96 -2.08 0.62
CA GLY A 95 -10.60 -1.56 0.61
C GLY A 95 -10.45 -0.26 1.38
N HIS A 96 -9.21 0.22 1.41
CA HIS A 96 -8.82 1.31 2.29
C HIS A 96 -9.59 2.61 1.99
N HIS A 97 -9.59 3.05 0.72
CA HIS A 97 -10.26 4.31 0.35
C HIS A 97 -11.78 4.21 0.46
N ALA A 98 -12.36 3.08 0.06
CA ALA A 98 -13.80 2.83 0.18
C ALA A 98 -14.27 2.91 1.65
N THR A 99 -13.43 2.52 2.61
CA THR A 99 -13.72 2.66 4.04
C THR A 99 -13.66 4.11 4.51
N LEU A 100 -12.67 4.87 4.06
CA LEU A 100 -12.48 6.26 4.51
C LEU A 100 -13.46 7.24 3.84
N CYS A 101 -13.83 6.99 2.58
CA CYS A 101 -14.64 7.87 1.75
C CYS A 101 -15.79 7.11 1.07
N PRO A 102 -16.66 6.40 1.82
CA PRO A 102 -17.70 5.55 1.22
C PRO A 102 -18.71 6.33 0.39
N THR A 103 -18.95 7.60 0.70
CA THR A 103 -19.90 8.47 -0.03
C THR A 103 -19.48 8.73 -1.48
N GLU A 104 -18.19 8.60 -1.81
CA GLU A 104 -17.72 8.72 -3.20
C GLU A 104 -18.22 7.55 -4.08
N PHE A 105 -18.73 6.49 -3.47
CA PHE A 105 -19.22 5.30 -4.13
C PHE A 105 -20.75 5.16 -4.09
N ASN A 106 -21.45 6.27 -3.87
CA ASN A 106 -22.92 6.33 -3.87
C ASN A 106 -23.46 6.34 -5.32
N VAL A 107 -23.39 5.21 -5.99
CA VAL A 107 -23.79 5.03 -7.39
C VAL A 107 -24.66 3.76 -7.55
N PRO A 108 -25.62 3.75 -8.52
CA PRO A 108 -26.65 2.71 -8.58
C PRO A 108 -26.12 1.33 -9.01
N TYR A 109 -24.91 1.23 -9.52
CA TYR A 109 -24.28 -0.02 -9.93
C TYR A 109 -23.40 -0.64 -8.85
N ILE A 110 -23.43 -0.14 -7.60
CA ILE A 110 -22.78 -0.72 -6.42
C ILE A 110 -23.86 -1.09 -5.43
N ASP A 111 -23.94 -2.38 -5.03
CA ASP A 111 -24.94 -2.83 -4.07
C ASP A 111 -24.51 -2.54 -2.63
N ALA A 112 -23.23 -2.69 -2.31
CA ALA A 112 -22.72 -2.33 -1.00
C ALA A 112 -21.22 -1.99 -1.01
N VAL A 113 -20.85 -1.06 -0.13
CA VAL A 113 -19.46 -0.76 0.24
C VAL A 113 -19.19 -1.41 1.61
N VAL A 114 -18.20 -2.31 1.66
CA VAL A 114 -17.78 -3.01 2.88
C VAL A 114 -16.72 -2.16 3.59
N LEU A 115 -16.97 -1.79 4.86
CA LEU A 115 -16.15 -0.89 5.64
C LEU A 115 -15.22 -1.66 6.60
N GLY A 116 -13.99 -1.16 6.73
CA GLY A 116 -13.00 -1.69 7.67
C GLY A 116 -12.44 -3.05 7.26
N GLU A 117 -12.21 -3.93 8.24
CA GLU A 117 -11.82 -5.31 8.01
C GLU A 117 -13.01 -6.09 7.44
N GLY A 118 -12.93 -6.39 6.16
CA GLY A 118 -14.09 -6.81 5.37
C GLY A 118 -14.41 -8.31 5.44
N THR A 119 -13.53 -9.17 5.94
CA THR A 119 -13.69 -10.63 5.84
C THR A 119 -14.99 -11.15 6.45
N PRO A 120 -15.38 -10.79 7.70
CA PRO A 120 -16.64 -11.29 8.27
C PRO A 120 -17.88 -10.73 7.57
N ALA A 121 -17.84 -9.45 7.14
CA ALA A 121 -18.97 -8.87 6.42
C ALA A 121 -19.14 -9.52 5.05
N PHE A 122 -18.05 -9.77 4.34
CA PHE A 122 -18.06 -10.46 3.06
C PHE A 122 -18.65 -11.87 3.19
N GLN A 123 -18.18 -12.67 4.15
CA GLN A 123 -18.74 -14.00 4.41
C GLN A 123 -20.26 -13.95 4.68
N GLU A 124 -20.69 -13.00 5.52
CA GLU A 124 -22.11 -12.86 5.87
C GLU A 124 -22.96 -12.45 4.65
N ILE A 125 -22.49 -11.54 3.80
CA ILE A 125 -23.15 -11.14 2.55
C ILE A 125 -23.28 -12.32 1.61
N ILE A 126 -22.19 -13.07 1.38
CA ILE A 126 -22.17 -14.22 0.47
C ILE A 126 -23.13 -15.30 0.93
N GLU A 127 -23.16 -15.60 2.23
CA GLU A 127 -24.08 -16.59 2.78
C GLU A 127 -25.56 -16.15 2.67
N ARG A 128 -25.86 -14.87 2.93
CA ARG A 128 -27.22 -14.34 2.75
C ARG A 128 -27.66 -14.36 1.29
N ARG A 129 -26.76 -13.98 0.36
CA ARG A 129 -27.04 -14.06 -1.08
C ARG A 129 -27.35 -15.51 -1.50
N ARG A 130 -26.59 -16.48 -0.99
CA ARG A 130 -26.82 -17.92 -1.24
C ARG A 130 -28.21 -18.38 -0.76
N GLN A 131 -28.68 -17.80 0.35
CA GLN A 131 -29.99 -18.11 0.94
C GLN A 131 -31.15 -17.32 0.32
N GLY A 132 -30.89 -16.42 -0.63
CA GLY A 132 -31.91 -15.51 -1.18
C GLY A 132 -32.40 -14.46 -0.17
N ARG A 133 -31.61 -14.15 0.86
CA ARG A 133 -31.89 -13.14 1.89
C ARG A 133 -31.18 -11.83 1.55
N ASP A 134 -31.78 -10.71 1.95
CA ASP A 134 -31.09 -9.43 1.86
C ASP A 134 -29.99 -9.31 2.92
N PHE A 135 -29.10 -8.32 2.76
CA PHE A 135 -27.97 -8.08 3.66
C PHE A 135 -27.99 -6.69 4.29
N ASP A 136 -29.12 -6.03 4.26
CA ASP A 136 -29.31 -4.64 4.67
C ASP A 136 -29.02 -4.37 6.14
N ASP A 137 -29.01 -5.39 6.98
CA ASP A 137 -28.69 -5.34 8.41
C ASP A 137 -27.31 -5.90 8.76
N VAL A 138 -26.52 -6.35 7.76
CA VAL A 138 -25.13 -6.77 7.97
C VAL A 138 -24.31 -5.58 8.49
N ALA A 139 -23.59 -5.79 9.59
CA ALA A 139 -22.79 -4.73 10.19
C ALA A 139 -21.56 -4.37 9.32
N GLY A 140 -21.20 -3.08 9.29
CA GLY A 140 -20.02 -2.58 8.59
C GLY A 140 -20.23 -2.33 7.11
N LEU A 141 -21.45 -1.94 6.70
CA LEU A 141 -21.76 -1.60 5.32
C LEU A 141 -22.17 -0.14 5.16
N ALA A 142 -21.87 0.40 3.98
CA ALA A 142 -22.48 1.60 3.45
C ALA A 142 -23.18 1.21 2.14
N ILE A 143 -24.48 1.44 2.06
CA ILE A 143 -25.37 0.95 1.00
C ILE A 143 -25.96 2.16 0.24
N PRO A 144 -25.73 2.27 -1.09
CA PRO A 144 -26.41 3.28 -1.90
C PRO A 144 -27.93 3.08 -1.86
N TYR A 145 -28.67 4.13 -1.48
CA TYR A 145 -30.11 4.06 -1.38
C TYR A 145 -30.75 5.41 -1.72
N ASN A 146 -31.55 5.46 -2.78
CA ASN A 146 -32.28 6.66 -3.21
C ASN A 146 -31.41 7.94 -3.30
N GLY A 147 -30.20 7.81 -3.88
CA GLY A 147 -29.26 8.93 -4.04
C GLY A 147 -28.52 9.35 -2.75
N GLN A 148 -28.72 8.62 -1.65
CA GLN A 148 -28.02 8.81 -0.39
C GLN A 148 -27.26 7.53 0.01
N MET A 149 -26.26 7.67 0.88
CA MET A 149 -25.57 6.52 1.45
C MET A 149 -26.19 6.17 2.80
N ARG A 150 -26.74 4.96 2.92
CA ARG A 150 -27.26 4.41 4.17
C ARG A 150 -26.17 3.58 4.85
N PHE A 151 -25.83 3.93 6.08
CA PHE A 151 -24.87 3.19 6.88
C PHE A 151 -25.59 2.18 7.78
N THR A 152 -25.10 0.94 7.80
CA THR A 152 -25.54 -0.06 8.76
C THR A 152 -24.83 0.15 10.11
N ARG A 153 -25.17 -0.65 11.12
CA ARG A 153 -24.45 -0.58 12.40
C ARG A 153 -22.93 -0.81 12.19
N PRO A 154 -22.06 -0.08 12.90
CA PRO A 154 -20.63 -0.32 12.83
C PRO A 154 -20.26 -1.75 13.21
N ARG A 155 -19.24 -2.33 12.56
CA ARG A 155 -18.64 -3.59 12.98
C ARG A 155 -17.46 -3.27 13.88
N PRO A 156 -17.41 -3.78 15.13
CA PRO A 156 -16.27 -3.58 16.01
C PRO A 156 -14.99 -4.16 15.40
N LEU A 157 -13.87 -3.46 15.61
CA LEU A 157 -12.57 -3.99 15.23
C LEU A 157 -12.25 -5.27 16.01
N PRO A 158 -11.70 -6.30 15.37
CA PRO A 158 -11.32 -7.53 16.06
C PRO A 158 -10.09 -7.31 16.95
N ALA A 159 -9.95 -8.13 18.00
CA ALA A 159 -8.76 -8.10 18.86
C ALA A 159 -7.51 -8.66 18.15
N THR A 160 -7.70 -9.62 17.24
CA THR A 160 -6.63 -10.24 16.43
C THR A 160 -7.13 -10.50 15.02
N LEU A 161 -6.20 -10.75 14.09
CA LEU A 161 -6.50 -11.20 12.72
C LEU A 161 -6.63 -12.73 12.60
N ASP A 162 -6.63 -13.46 13.71
CA ASP A 162 -6.61 -14.94 13.70
C ASP A 162 -7.91 -15.56 13.22
N HIS A 163 -8.99 -14.80 13.18
CA HIS A 163 -10.27 -15.22 12.59
C HIS A 163 -10.22 -15.28 11.06
N GLN A 164 -9.27 -14.61 10.43
CA GLN A 164 -9.09 -14.65 8.98
C GLN A 164 -8.39 -15.95 8.58
N PRO A 165 -8.83 -16.61 7.50
CA PRO A 165 -8.08 -17.73 6.93
C PRO A 165 -6.70 -17.27 6.42
N LEU A 166 -5.82 -18.23 6.23
CA LEU A 166 -4.59 -17.97 5.48
C LEU A 166 -4.92 -17.74 4.00
N PRO A 167 -4.16 -16.86 3.30
CA PRO A 167 -4.41 -16.53 1.91
C PRO A 167 -4.43 -17.77 1.00
N ASP A 168 -5.40 -17.89 0.12
CA ASP A 168 -5.37 -18.89 -0.96
C ASP A 168 -4.56 -18.35 -2.15
N ARG A 169 -3.25 -18.57 -2.10
CA ARG A 169 -2.30 -18.12 -3.13
C ARG A 169 -2.44 -18.87 -4.45
N SER A 170 -3.27 -19.92 -4.52
CA SER A 170 -3.57 -20.62 -5.77
C SER A 170 -4.41 -19.75 -6.71
N LEU A 171 -5.23 -18.85 -6.16
CA LEU A 171 -6.09 -17.93 -6.91
C LEU A 171 -5.30 -16.94 -7.78
N THR A 172 -4.06 -16.64 -7.39
CA THR A 172 -3.14 -15.76 -8.16
C THR A 172 -1.96 -16.51 -8.79
N ALA A 173 -1.96 -17.85 -8.76
CA ALA A 173 -0.84 -18.69 -9.22
C ALA A 173 -0.36 -18.32 -10.64
N ARG A 174 -1.29 -17.97 -11.55
CA ARG A 174 -0.98 -17.55 -12.93
C ARG A 174 -0.17 -16.26 -13.02
N TYR A 175 -0.17 -15.43 -11.98
CA TYR A 175 0.51 -14.14 -11.93
C TYR A 175 1.83 -14.17 -11.13
N ARG A 176 2.11 -15.23 -10.34
CA ARG A 176 3.22 -15.29 -9.35
C ARG A 176 4.57 -14.85 -9.91
N SER A 177 4.95 -15.29 -11.09
CA SER A 177 6.23 -14.95 -11.74
C SER A 177 6.33 -13.47 -12.17
N ARG A 178 5.21 -12.73 -12.16
CA ARG A 178 5.12 -11.33 -12.59
C ARG A 178 5.14 -10.35 -11.43
N TYR A 179 4.97 -10.82 -10.17
CA TYR A 179 5.07 -9.98 -8.99
C TYR A 179 6.52 -9.61 -8.70
N PHE A 180 6.75 -8.36 -8.38
CA PHE A 180 8.09 -7.85 -8.14
C PHE A 180 8.06 -6.62 -7.22
N TYR A 181 9.17 -6.38 -6.55
CA TYR A 181 9.45 -5.15 -5.81
C TYR A 181 10.86 -4.68 -6.17
N LEU A 182 10.96 -3.53 -6.81
CA LEU A 182 12.22 -3.02 -7.37
C LEU A 182 12.91 -4.07 -8.25
N HIS A 183 14.05 -4.61 -7.81
CA HIS A 183 14.81 -5.65 -8.53
C HIS A 183 14.50 -7.06 -8.05
N GLU A 184 13.81 -7.23 -6.94
CA GLU A 184 13.41 -8.52 -6.41
C GLU A 184 12.24 -9.10 -7.23
N THR A 185 12.32 -10.37 -7.60
CA THR A 185 11.30 -11.08 -8.36
C THR A 185 11.58 -12.59 -8.45
N PRO A 186 10.58 -13.46 -8.30
CA PRO A 186 9.25 -13.13 -7.80
C PRO A 186 9.27 -12.76 -6.33
N VAL A 187 8.26 -12.01 -5.88
CA VAL A 187 8.06 -11.66 -4.48
C VAL A 187 6.73 -12.18 -3.97
N ALA A 188 6.63 -12.36 -2.67
CA ALA A 188 5.38 -12.62 -1.97
C ALA A 188 5.13 -11.56 -0.91
N SER A 189 3.87 -11.40 -0.53
CA SER A 189 3.42 -10.53 0.54
C SER A 189 2.91 -11.36 1.72
N ILE A 190 3.05 -10.82 2.94
CA ILE A 190 2.44 -11.38 4.14
C ILE A 190 1.90 -10.26 5.02
N GLN A 191 0.77 -10.49 5.65
CA GLN A 191 0.22 -9.59 6.66
C GLN A 191 0.40 -10.20 8.05
N THR A 192 1.19 -9.52 8.90
CA THR A 192 1.42 -9.96 10.28
C THR A 192 0.59 -9.17 11.29
N SER A 193 0.14 -7.98 10.89
CA SER A 193 -0.72 -7.11 11.69
C SER A 193 -1.46 -6.12 10.80
N MET A 194 -2.46 -5.47 11.35
CA MET A 194 -3.18 -4.36 10.74
C MET A 194 -3.21 -3.20 11.74
N GLY A 195 -3.08 -1.99 11.22
CA GLY A 195 -3.22 -0.76 11.99
C GLY A 195 -1.94 -0.31 12.71
N CYS A 196 -2.00 0.95 13.12
CA CYS A 196 -0.91 1.66 13.76
C CYS A 196 -1.47 2.53 14.91
N PRO A 197 -0.94 2.41 16.16
CA PRO A 197 -1.51 3.10 17.32
C PRO A 197 -1.09 4.58 17.42
N PHE A 198 -0.28 5.05 16.48
CA PHE A 198 0.21 6.43 16.45
C PHE A 198 -0.78 7.39 15.79
N SER A 199 -0.59 8.70 16.00
CA SER A 199 -1.53 9.75 15.61
C SER A 199 -0.94 10.77 14.61
N CYS A 200 -0.09 10.32 13.67
CA CYS A 200 0.44 11.22 12.63
C CYS A 200 -0.70 11.82 11.82
N ASN A 201 -0.82 13.15 11.76
CA ASN A 201 -1.99 13.85 11.20
C ASN A 201 -2.18 13.66 9.69
N PHE A 202 -1.12 13.28 8.96
CA PHE A 202 -1.13 13.03 7.52
C PHE A 202 -1.48 11.59 7.13
N CYS A 203 -1.42 10.65 8.09
CA CYS A 203 -1.45 9.21 7.82
C CYS A 203 -2.87 8.65 7.87
N SER A 204 -3.33 8.05 6.78
CA SER A 204 -4.65 7.42 6.68
C SER A 204 -4.74 6.05 7.38
N CYS A 205 -3.62 5.36 7.61
CA CYS A 205 -3.61 4.06 8.29
C CYS A 205 -4.18 4.13 9.71
N GLN A 206 -3.84 5.19 10.45
CA GLN A 206 -4.35 5.40 11.81
C GLN A 206 -5.87 5.70 11.85
N VAL A 207 -6.39 6.30 10.79
CA VAL A 207 -7.84 6.54 10.66
C VAL A 207 -8.56 5.23 10.37
N PHE A 208 -8.05 4.46 9.39
CA PHE A 208 -8.61 3.17 9.01
C PHE A 208 -8.70 2.17 10.18
N SER A 209 -7.69 2.14 11.03
CA SER A 209 -7.60 1.22 12.17
C SER A 209 -8.09 1.83 13.49
N GLU A 210 -8.64 3.05 13.47
CA GLU A 210 -9.05 3.78 14.69
C GLU A 210 -7.94 3.81 15.75
N ARG A 211 -6.68 3.93 15.33
CA ARG A 211 -5.46 3.87 16.16
C ARG A 211 -5.30 2.56 16.94
N HIS A 212 -5.89 1.46 16.48
CA HIS A 212 -5.65 0.14 17.05
C HIS A 212 -4.52 -0.58 16.33
N PHE A 213 -3.83 -1.42 17.06
CA PHE A 213 -2.90 -2.41 16.53
C PHE A 213 -3.56 -3.79 16.67
N ILE A 214 -3.78 -4.47 15.57
CA ILE A 214 -4.51 -5.73 15.49
C ILE A 214 -3.53 -6.79 14.97
N PRO A 215 -2.91 -7.59 15.87
CA PRO A 215 -1.92 -8.59 15.49
C PRO A 215 -2.54 -9.87 14.94
N ARG A 216 -1.77 -10.61 14.15
CA ARG A 216 -1.94 -12.04 13.90
C ARG A 216 -1.01 -12.82 14.80
N SER A 217 -1.42 -14.02 15.28
CA SER A 217 -0.54 -14.87 16.10
C SER A 217 0.71 -15.31 15.32
N PRO A 218 1.88 -15.36 15.97
CA PRO A 218 3.13 -15.77 15.33
C PRO A 218 3.06 -17.16 14.70
N GLU A 219 2.28 -18.07 15.26
CA GLU A 219 2.07 -19.43 14.79
C GLU A 219 1.40 -19.45 13.41
N LEU A 220 0.34 -18.65 13.21
CA LEU A 220 -0.33 -18.52 11.92
C LEU A 220 0.54 -17.81 10.88
N ILE A 221 1.36 -16.85 11.31
CA ILE A 221 2.31 -16.18 10.41
C ILE A 221 3.36 -17.18 9.90
N VAL A 222 3.92 -18.01 10.78
CA VAL A 222 4.90 -19.04 10.40
C VAL A 222 4.26 -20.11 9.51
N GLU A 223 3.00 -20.45 9.75
CA GLU A 223 2.26 -21.36 8.88
C GLU A 223 2.11 -20.79 7.47
N ASP A 224 1.72 -19.50 7.33
CA ASP A 224 1.66 -18.83 6.02
C ASP A 224 3.04 -18.74 5.36
N LEU A 225 4.08 -18.32 6.11
CA LEU A 225 5.45 -18.27 5.61
C LEU A 225 5.95 -19.61 5.08
N SER A 226 5.53 -20.72 5.68
CA SER A 226 5.88 -22.07 5.25
C SER A 226 5.27 -22.44 3.88
N ARG A 227 4.16 -21.81 3.50
CA ARG A 227 3.46 -22.00 2.22
C ARG A 227 4.04 -21.13 1.10
N ILE A 228 4.74 -20.04 1.43
CA ILE A 228 5.35 -19.12 0.48
C ILE A 228 6.61 -19.77 -0.12
N LYS A 229 6.71 -19.79 -1.45
CA LYS A 229 7.87 -20.36 -2.18
C LYS A 229 8.94 -19.32 -2.50
N GLU A 230 8.55 -18.06 -2.61
CA GLU A 230 9.40 -16.93 -2.96
C GLU A 230 10.44 -16.65 -1.88
N ASP A 231 11.66 -16.30 -2.30
CA ASP A 231 12.78 -16.01 -1.40
C ASP A 231 12.66 -14.62 -0.74
N PHE A 232 11.94 -13.69 -1.37
CA PHE A 232 11.76 -12.34 -0.86
C PHE A 232 10.29 -12.11 -0.47
N VAL A 233 10.08 -11.74 0.80
CA VAL A 233 8.75 -11.55 1.39
C VAL A 233 8.60 -10.12 1.91
N ILE A 234 7.51 -9.47 1.52
CA ILE A 234 7.16 -8.11 1.91
C ILE A 234 6.09 -8.18 3.00
N PHE A 235 6.33 -7.57 4.14
CA PHE A 235 5.31 -7.38 5.15
C PHE A 235 4.39 -6.23 4.73
N CYS A 236 3.10 -6.52 4.59
CA CYS A 236 2.08 -5.53 4.20
C CYS A 236 1.44 -4.86 5.43
N ASP A 237 2.18 -4.74 6.50
CA ASP A 237 1.74 -4.13 7.76
C ASP A 237 1.89 -2.61 7.71
N ASP A 238 1.04 -1.88 8.45
CA ASP A 238 1.22 -0.44 8.65
C ASP A 238 2.43 -0.14 9.57
N HIS A 239 2.69 -1.00 10.55
CA HIS A 239 3.84 -0.96 11.45
C HIS A 239 4.15 -2.36 12.00
N SER A 240 5.09 -3.08 11.40
CA SER A 240 5.36 -4.49 11.70
C SER A 240 5.90 -4.74 13.13
N PHE A 241 6.69 -3.80 13.66
CA PHE A 241 7.38 -3.94 14.95
C PHE A 241 6.67 -3.24 16.12
N THR A 242 5.37 -2.97 16.03
CA THR A 242 4.58 -2.36 17.11
C THR A 242 4.65 -3.16 18.41
N ASP A 243 4.69 -4.49 18.32
CA ASP A 243 4.94 -5.39 19.46
C ASP A 243 6.28 -6.11 19.29
N PRO A 244 7.36 -5.59 19.88
CA PRO A 244 8.69 -6.18 19.75
C PRO A 244 8.83 -7.58 20.36
N LYS A 245 8.06 -7.90 21.41
CA LYS A 245 8.09 -9.23 22.05
C LYS A 245 7.49 -10.27 21.11
N ARG A 246 6.36 -9.93 20.49
CA ARG A 246 5.71 -10.77 19.45
C ARG A 246 6.66 -10.99 18.28
N MET A 247 7.35 -9.93 17.80
CA MET A 247 8.30 -10.04 16.69
C MET A 247 9.55 -10.85 17.06
N ALA A 248 10.01 -10.79 18.31
CA ALA A 248 11.09 -11.64 18.78
C ALA A 248 10.68 -13.12 18.83
N HIS A 249 9.47 -13.42 19.28
CA HIS A 249 8.91 -14.77 19.29
C HIS A 249 8.68 -15.30 17.87
N LEU A 250 8.15 -14.49 16.96
CA LEU A 250 8.01 -14.86 15.54
C LEU A 250 9.37 -15.24 14.94
N CYS A 251 10.43 -14.48 15.26
CA CYS A 251 11.78 -14.79 14.81
C CYS A 251 12.24 -16.19 15.30
N ASP A 252 11.95 -16.55 16.56
CA ASP A 252 12.29 -17.88 17.10
C ASP A 252 11.58 -18.99 16.35
N LEU A 253 10.29 -18.83 16.09
CA LEU A 253 9.49 -19.81 15.34
C LEU A 253 9.97 -19.96 13.89
N ILE A 254 10.38 -18.88 13.24
CA ILE A 254 10.97 -18.92 11.88
C ILE A 254 12.25 -19.74 11.88
N VAL A 255 13.13 -19.56 12.90
CA VAL A 255 14.35 -20.34 13.05
C VAL A 255 14.04 -21.80 13.32
N GLU A 256 13.13 -22.10 14.23
CA GLU A 256 12.70 -23.46 14.59
C GLU A 256 12.15 -24.23 13.38
N ARG A 257 11.37 -23.56 12.54
CA ARG A 257 10.83 -24.15 11.28
C ARG A 257 11.84 -24.21 10.14
N GLY A 258 13.06 -23.69 10.33
CA GLY A 258 14.11 -23.67 9.32
C GLY A 258 13.75 -22.84 8.08
N ILE A 259 12.87 -21.85 8.21
CA ILE A 259 12.44 -20.98 7.11
C ILE A 259 13.59 -20.01 6.77
N LYS A 260 14.01 -20.01 5.51
CA LYS A 260 15.09 -19.15 5.02
C LYS A 260 14.53 -18.23 3.94
N LYS A 261 14.39 -16.96 4.27
CA LYS A 261 13.87 -15.92 3.38
C LYS A 261 14.59 -14.60 3.61
N ARG A 262 14.38 -13.65 2.71
CA ARG A 262 14.73 -12.25 2.90
C ARG A 262 13.46 -11.45 3.10
N TYR A 263 13.50 -10.50 4.01
CA TYR A 263 12.31 -9.75 4.41
C TYR A 263 12.47 -8.26 4.17
N PHE A 264 11.37 -7.63 3.78
CA PHE A 264 11.14 -6.20 3.82
C PHE A 264 10.00 -5.91 4.78
N ALA A 265 10.17 -4.95 5.69
CA ALA A 265 9.17 -4.63 6.70
C ALA A 265 9.08 -3.12 6.94
N TYR A 266 8.01 -2.67 7.59
CA TYR A 266 7.77 -1.28 7.95
C TYR A 266 7.98 -1.08 9.44
N THR A 267 8.66 0.01 9.83
CA THR A 267 8.86 0.36 11.24
C THR A 267 9.04 1.86 11.42
N ARG A 268 8.92 2.32 12.66
CA ARG A 268 9.24 3.69 13.08
C ARG A 268 10.66 3.75 13.63
N ALA A 269 11.30 4.91 13.52
CA ALA A 269 12.64 5.13 14.04
C ALA A 269 12.74 4.94 15.58
N ASP A 270 11.74 5.46 16.31
CA ASP A 270 11.67 5.30 17.77
C ASP A 270 11.55 3.83 18.21
N CYS A 271 10.85 2.99 17.45
CA CYS A 271 10.79 1.56 17.73
C CYS A 271 12.16 0.88 17.56
N VAL A 272 12.93 1.25 16.55
CA VAL A 272 14.29 0.75 16.32
C VAL A 272 15.20 1.09 17.52
N VAL A 273 15.16 2.35 17.96
CA VAL A 273 15.98 2.86 19.06
C VAL A 273 15.62 2.19 20.40
N GLN A 274 14.32 1.98 20.64
CA GLN A 274 13.85 1.35 21.88
C GLN A 274 14.11 -0.17 21.93
N ASN A 275 14.24 -0.84 20.77
CA ASN A 275 14.30 -2.30 20.69
C ASN A 275 15.43 -2.81 19.76
N PRO A 276 16.69 -2.38 19.94
CA PRO A 276 17.77 -2.71 19.00
C PRO A 276 18.05 -4.22 18.92
N ASP A 277 17.83 -4.97 20.01
CA ASP A 277 18.08 -6.41 20.06
C ASP A 277 17.13 -7.20 19.16
N VAL A 278 15.88 -6.75 19.00
CA VAL A 278 14.92 -7.37 18.07
C VAL A 278 15.39 -7.22 16.63
N PHE A 279 15.88 -6.04 16.25
CA PHE A 279 16.39 -5.80 14.89
C PHE A 279 17.69 -6.61 14.66
N ARG A 280 18.57 -6.71 15.65
CA ARG A 280 19.77 -7.58 15.58
C ARG A 280 19.37 -9.04 15.37
N LYS A 281 18.35 -9.52 16.07
CA LYS A 281 17.82 -10.89 15.92
C LYS A 281 17.24 -11.11 14.53
N TRP A 282 16.42 -10.19 14.02
CA TRP A 282 15.82 -10.26 12.71
C TRP A 282 16.84 -10.17 11.56
N SER A 283 17.94 -9.43 11.74
CA SER A 283 19.01 -9.38 10.73
C SER A 283 19.65 -10.75 10.48
N GLN A 284 19.74 -11.58 11.53
CA GLN A 284 20.32 -12.93 11.45
C GLN A 284 19.46 -13.91 10.65
N ILE A 285 18.15 -13.64 10.53
CA ILE A 285 17.22 -14.49 9.78
C ILE A 285 16.78 -13.90 8.44
N GLY A 286 17.39 -12.78 8.04
CA GLY A 286 17.22 -12.25 6.69
C GLY A 286 16.38 -10.98 6.56
N LEU A 287 16.12 -10.19 7.62
CA LEU A 287 15.57 -8.85 7.47
C LEU A 287 16.57 -7.99 6.70
N ALA A 288 16.27 -7.80 5.41
CA ALA A 288 17.19 -7.16 4.49
C ALA A 288 17.03 -5.63 4.47
N VAL A 289 15.80 -5.16 4.52
CA VAL A 289 15.45 -3.73 4.44
C VAL A 289 14.27 -3.43 5.35
N VAL A 290 14.31 -2.29 6.00
CA VAL A 290 13.14 -1.70 6.66
C VAL A 290 12.81 -0.35 6.02
N MET A 291 11.52 -0.10 5.80
CA MET A 291 11.01 1.22 5.47
C MET A 291 10.73 1.97 6.77
N THR A 292 11.28 3.18 6.87
CA THR A 292 11.06 4.08 8.00
C THR A 292 10.82 5.49 7.48
N GLY A 293 9.70 6.07 7.83
CA GLY A 293 9.47 7.49 7.61
C GLY A 293 10.39 8.30 8.53
N LEU A 294 11.34 9.02 7.97
CA LEU A 294 12.13 10.03 8.69
C LEU A 294 11.43 11.39 8.66
N GLU A 295 10.62 11.60 7.65
CA GLU A 295 9.77 12.72 7.26
C GLU A 295 10.53 14.00 6.97
N ALA A 296 11.33 14.51 7.92
CA ALA A 296 12.11 15.73 7.76
C ALA A 296 13.48 15.64 8.45
N LEU A 297 14.36 16.59 8.16
CA LEU A 297 15.71 16.69 8.74
C LEU A 297 15.75 17.53 10.02
N ASP A 298 14.66 18.20 10.36
CA ASP A 298 14.56 19.10 11.51
C ASP A 298 13.29 18.82 12.33
N ASP A 299 13.40 19.08 13.65
CA ASP A 299 12.33 18.79 14.58
C ASP A 299 11.08 19.64 14.35
N SER A 300 11.22 20.88 13.85
CA SER A 300 10.09 21.77 13.61
C SER A 300 9.11 21.19 12.58
N ASN A 301 9.63 20.64 11.48
CA ASN A 301 8.81 19.96 10.48
C ASN A 301 8.25 18.62 11.00
N ILE A 302 9.03 17.85 11.80
CA ILE A 302 8.56 16.60 12.42
C ILE A 302 7.38 16.86 13.37
N ASP A 303 7.44 17.94 14.15
CA ASP A 303 6.40 18.31 15.12
C ASP A 303 5.09 18.68 14.44
N THR A 304 5.15 19.41 13.29
CA THR A 304 3.94 19.76 12.51
C THR A 304 3.17 18.54 12.00
N LEU A 305 3.83 17.39 11.90
CA LEU A 305 3.28 16.12 11.44
C LEU A 305 2.68 15.27 12.58
N ASN A 306 2.72 15.75 13.82
CA ASN A 306 2.32 15.02 15.02
C ASN A 306 2.95 13.61 15.12
N LYS A 307 4.20 13.47 14.64
CA LYS A 307 4.87 12.16 14.58
C LYS A 307 5.44 11.71 15.92
N ARG A 308 5.65 12.64 16.86
CA ARG A 308 6.17 12.38 18.23
C ARG A 308 7.50 11.63 18.22
N THR A 309 8.43 12.09 17.40
CA THR A 309 9.82 11.62 17.28
C THR A 309 10.73 12.84 17.06
N SER A 310 12.03 12.64 16.86
CA SER A 310 12.96 13.73 16.61
C SER A 310 14.02 13.35 15.57
N ALA A 311 14.70 14.33 14.99
CA ALA A 311 15.84 14.13 14.12
C ALA A 311 16.95 13.32 14.80
N ALA A 312 17.18 13.53 16.10
CA ALA A 312 18.16 12.76 16.88
C ALA A 312 17.77 11.26 16.99
N ILE A 313 16.49 10.94 17.15
CA ILE A 313 16.00 9.55 17.15
C ILE A 313 16.17 8.93 15.74
N ASN A 314 15.93 9.69 14.68
CA ASN A 314 16.17 9.23 13.32
C ASN A 314 17.64 8.85 13.10
N GLU A 315 18.59 9.67 13.58
CA GLU A 315 20.03 9.38 13.49
C GLU A 315 20.40 8.09 14.22
N GLN A 316 19.93 7.93 15.45
CA GLN A 316 20.18 6.72 16.24
C GLN A 316 19.63 5.46 15.56
N ALA A 317 18.44 5.55 14.98
CA ALA A 317 17.84 4.42 14.26
C ALA A 317 18.67 4.04 13.02
N ILE A 318 19.16 5.02 12.25
CA ILE A 318 20.02 4.80 11.07
C ILE A 318 21.32 4.09 11.48
N GLU A 319 21.92 4.52 12.60
CA GLU A 319 23.15 3.91 13.12
C GLU A 319 22.91 2.45 13.55
N ILE A 320 21.85 2.19 14.34
CA ILE A 320 21.51 0.85 14.80
C ILE A 320 21.24 -0.09 13.64
N LEU A 321 20.44 0.33 12.64
CA LEU A 321 20.16 -0.48 11.46
C LEU A 321 21.43 -0.75 10.66
N GLY A 322 22.32 0.24 10.51
CA GLY A 322 23.61 0.07 9.86
C GLY A 322 24.51 -0.93 10.58
N GLN A 323 24.58 -0.87 11.91
CA GLN A 323 25.32 -1.85 12.74
C GLN A 323 24.75 -3.26 12.63
N CYS A 324 23.43 -3.39 12.44
CA CYS A 324 22.78 -4.69 12.19
C CYS A 324 22.94 -5.19 10.74
N GLY A 325 23.49 -4.39 9.83
CA GLY A 325 23.54 -4.72 8.41
C GLY A 325 22.18 -4.71 7.70
N ILE A 326 21.17 -4.06 8.30
CA ILE A 326 19.83 -3.86 7.73
C ILE A 326 19.83 -2.58 6.90
N GLY A 327 19.43 -2.66 5.62
CA GLY A 327 19.25 -1.48 4.77
C GLY A 327 18.05 -0.66 5.22
N LEU A 328 18.17 0.67 5.16
CA LEU A 328 17.07 1.59 5.41
C LEU A 328 16.49 2.11 4.09
N SER A 329 15.19 1.92 3.85
CA SER A 329 14.39 2.72 2.94
C SER A 329 13.87 3.94 3.71
N ALA A 330 14.44 5.11 3.44
CA ALA A 330 14.13 6.34 4.18
C ALA A 330 13.05 7.14 3.45
N GLY A 331 11.90 7.34 4.11
CA GLY A 331 10.82 8.21 3.63
C GLY A 331 11.02 9.66 4.11
N PHE A 332 10.94 10.60 3.17
CA PHE A 332 10.91 12.04 3.45
C PHE A 332 9.66 12.66 2.84
N LEU A 333 8.95 13.47 3.62
CA LEU A 333 7.88 14.31 3.12
C LEU A 333 8.48 15.60 2.54
N VAL A 334 8.15 15.86 1.28
CA VAL A 334 8.50 17.13 0.62
C VAL A 334 7.45 18.16 1.02
N MET A 335 7.84 19.07 1.91
CA MET A 335 6.93 20.12 2.39
C MET A 335 6.61 21.12 1.29
N PRO A 336 5.42 21.73 1.29
CA PRO A 336 5.02 22.70 0.24
C PRO A 336 5.92 23.94 0.15
N ASP A 337 6.60 24.31 1.22
CA ASP A 337 7.47 25.48 1.31
C ASP A 337 8.95 25.17 1.00
N TYR A 338 9.29 23.92 0.65
CA TYR A 338 10.66 23.53 0.31
C TYR A 338 11.22 24.31 -0.87
N THR A 339 12.52 24.59 -0.78
CA THR A 339 13.36 25.27 -1.78
C THR A 339 14.38 24.31 -2.39
N GLU A 340 15.17 24.75 -3.36
CA GLU A 340 16.28 23.94 -3.93
C GLU A 340 17.31 23.53 -2.87
N ASP A 341 17.55 24.38 -1.86
CA ASP A 341 18.49 24.09 -0.77
C ASP A 341 17.99 22.95 0.12
N ASP A 342 16.69 22.82 0.34
CA ASP A 342 16.13 21.72 1.13
C ASP A 342 16.32 20.37 0.42
N PHE A 343 16.10 20.31 -0.89
CA PHE A 343 16.41 19.12 -1.69
C PHE A 343 17.90 18.77 -1.66
N LYS A 344 18.77 19.78 -1.66
CA LYS A 344 20.22 19.59 -1.55
C LYS A 344 20.58 19.03 -0.17
N ARG A 345 20.01 19.60 0.90
CA ARG A 345 20.21 19.10 2.29
C ARG A 345 19.82 17.63 2.41
N ILE A 346 18.67 17.22 1.86
CA ILE A 346 18.26 15.80 1.86
C ILE A 346 19.26 14.95 1.07
N ASP A 347 19.69 15.40 -0.10
CA ASP A 347 20.65 14.67 -0.93
C ASP A 347 22.00 14.49 -0.22
N ASP A 348 22.54 15.54 0.39
CA ASP A 348 23.78 15.50 1.18
C ASP A 348 23.64 14.59 2.41
N TYR A 349 22.48 14.65 3.10
CA TYR A 349 22.16 13.82 4.24
C TYR A 349 22.17 12.32 3.90
N VAL A 350 21.50 11.95 2.82
CA VAL A 350 21.43 10.56 2.35
C VAL A 350 22.79 10.06 1.89
N GLN A 351 23.58 10.90 1.22
CA GLN A 351 24.92 10.52 0.75
C GLN A 351 25.89 10.21 1.90
N ALA A 352 25.78 10.94 3.00
CA ALA A 352 26.62 10.74 4.18
C ALA A 352 26.30 9.45 4.95
N ARG A 353 25.19 8.74 4.63
CA ARG A 353 24.69 7.57 5.39
C ARG A 353 24.54 6.32 4.51
N PRO A 354 25.58 5.49 4.39
CA PRO A 354 25.57 4.31 3.49
C PRO A 354 24.48 3.27 3.80
N SER A 355 23.97 3.21 5.03
CA SER A 355 22.87 2.34 5.43
C SER A 355 21.52 2.74 4.83
N ILE A 356 21.37 3.99 4.36
CA ILE A 356 20.21 4.40 3.55
C ILE A 356 20.42 3.85 2.14
N VAL A 357 19.72 2.76 1.83
CA VAL A 357 19.84 2.04 0.55
C VAL A 357 18.80 2.48 -0.47
N LEU A 358 17.69 3.02 0.00
CA LEU A 358 16.59 3.56 -0.81
C LEU A 358 16.08 4.84 -0.16
N THR A 359 15.58 5.77 -0.97
CA THR A 359 14.96 6.99 -0.48
C THR A 359 13.68 7.28 -1.24
N GLU A 360 12.64 7.58 -0.51
CA GLU A 360 11.35 7.99 -1.05
C GLU A 360 11.09 9.45 -0.70
N LEU A 361 10.93 10.29 -1.74
CA LEU A 361 10.50 11.69 -1.60
C LEU A 361 9.02 11.76 -1.94
N THR A 362 8.21 11.97 -0.93
CA THR A 362 6.74 11.99 -1.04
C THR A 362 6.25 13.42 -0.82
N PRO A 363 5.63 14.09 -1.81
CA PRO A 363 4.93 15.34 -1.56
C PRO A 363 3.95 15.20 -0.40
N LEU A 364 3.93 16.19 0.52
CA LEU A 364 2.94 16.19 1.60
C LEU A 364 1.55 16.25 0.99
N THR A 365 0.85 15.13 1.06
CA THR A 365 -0.46 14.94 0.43
C THR A 365 -1.53 14.86 1.51
N PRO A 366 -2.48 15.80 1.57
CA PRO A 366 -3.65 15.73 2.45
C PRO A 366 -4.60 14.61 1.99
N LEU A 367 -4.35 13.39 2.44
CA LEU A 367 -5.15 12.21 2.04
C LEU A 367 -6.58 12.32 2.59
N PRO A 368 -7.62 12.05 1.78
CA PRO A 368 -9.00 12.07 2.24
C PRO A 368 -9.20 11.21 3.51
N GLY A 369 -9.97 11.74 4.47
CA GLY A 369 -10.23 11.12 5.76
C GLY A 369 -9.20 11.42 6.85
N THR A 370 -8.07 12.08 6.55
CA THR A 370 -7.05 12.46 7.54
C THR A 370 -7.32 13.85 8.14
N GLU A 371 -6.73 14.11 9.32
CA GLU A 371 -6.78 15.41 9.99
C GLU A 371 -6.16 16.50 9.10
N LEU A 372 -5.03 16.22 8.48
CA LEU A 372 -4.37 17.12 7.52
C LEU A 372 -5.28 17.46 6.33
N HIS A 373 -6.11 16.52 5.85
CA HIS A 373 -7.06 16.78 4.78
C HIS A 373 -8.12 17.79 5.22
N GLU A 374 -8.68 17.63 6.42
CA GLU A 374 -9.68 18.58 6.95
C GLU A 374 -9.11 19.99 7.14
N GLU A 375 -7.84 20.09 7.58
CA GLU A 375 -7.14 21.36 7.73
C GLU A 375 -6.85 22.05 6.39
N ARG A 376 -6.51 21.25 5.36
CA ARG A 376 -5.99 21.75 4.08
C ARG A 376 -6.95 21.59 2.90
N LYS A 377 -8.19 21.12 3.12
CA LYS A 377 -9.16 20.85 2.03
C LYS A 377 -9.47 22.06 1.15
N HIS A 378 -9.38 23.28 1.72
CA HIS A 378 -9.58 24.52 0.97
C HIS A 378 -8.36 24.92 0.13
N ASP A 379 -7.18 24.33 0.38
CA ASP A 379 -5.94 24.57 -0.35
C ASP A 379 -5.75 23.55 -1.49
N ILE A 380 -6.60 22.53 -1.62
CA ILE A 380 -6.42 21.48 -2.61
C ILE A 380 -6.63 22.07 -4.01
N LEU A 381 -5.57 21.97 -4.83
CA LEU A 381 -5.55 22.46 -6.21
C LEU A 381 -6.19 21.48 -7.19
N ILE A 382 -6.06 20.19 -6.93
CA ILE A 382 -6.44 19.10 -7.85
C ILE A 382 -7.29 18.09 -7.09
N ASP A 383 -8.59 18.09 -7.32
CA ASP A 383 -9.52 17.11 -6.73
C ASP A 383 -9.79 15.94 -7.69
N HIS A 384 -8.72 15.23 -8.04
CA HIS A 384 -8.77 14.04 -8.89
C HIS A 384 -8.06 12.88 -8.19
N ARG A 385 -8.77 11.80 -7.86
CA ARG A 385 -8.26 10.74 -6.97
C ARG A 385 -6.99 10.04 -7.47
N GLU A 386 -6.77 9.97 -8.77
CA GLU A 386 -5.57 9.34 -9.34
C GLU A 386 -4.25 10.07 -9.00
N VAL A 387 -4.32 11.36 -8.65
CA VAL A 387 -3.14 12.16 -8.28
C VAL A 387 -2.85 12.14 -6.77
N TYR A 388 -3.66 11.43 -5.97
CA TYR A 388 -3.37 11.18 -4.55
C TYR A 388 -2.42 9.97 -4.39
N ASP A 389 -1.45 9.88 -5.26
CA ASP A 389 -0.52 8.76 -5.43
C ASP A 389 0.81 8.95 -4.68
N LEU A 390 0.89 9.96 -3.81
CA LEU A 390 2.08 10.32 -3.04
C LEU A 390 3.28 10.75 -3.91
N ALA A 391 3.02 11.07 -5.20
CA ALA A 391 4.02 11.59 -6.14
C ALA A 391 3.62 12.94 -6.74
N HIS A 392 2.33 13.31 -6.64
CA HIS A 392 1.83 14.61 -7.09
C HIS A 392 1.76 15.64 -5.95
N PHE A 393 2.02 16.90 -6.30
CA PHE A 393 1.77 18.04 -5.42
C PHE A 393 0.32 18.51 -5.62
N VAL A 394 -0.54 18.24 -4.64
CA VAL A 394 -1.98 18.55 -4.71
C VAL A 394 -2.36 19.83 -3.95
N VAL A 395 -1.39 20.48 -3.30
CA VAL A 395 -1.56 21.75 -2.59
C VAL A 395 -0.57 22.80 -3.13
N PRO A 396 -0.83 24.11 -2.94
CA PRO A 396 0.06 25.18 -3.36
C PRO A 396 1.47 25.01 -2.79
N THR A 397 2.47 25.26 -3.60
CA THR A 397 3.88 25.20 -3.21
C THR A 397 4.54 26.57 -3.32
N ARG A 398 5.59 26.79 -2.51
CA ARG A 398 6.37 28.05 -2.53
C ARG A 398 7.04 28.28 -3.88
N LEU A 399 7.62 27.24 -4.46
CA LEU A 399 8.15 27.27 -5.82
C LEU A 399 7.04 26.91 -6.82
N PRO A 400 7.09 27.36 -8.07
CA PRO A 400 6.20 26.87 -9.11
C PRO A 400 6.20 25.35 -9.21
N LEU A 401 5.04 24.71 -9.40
CA LEU A 401 4.92 23.24 -9.48
C LEU A 401 5.92 22.61 -10.46
N ARG A 402 6.12 23.24 -11.62
CA ARG A 402 7.11 22.79 -12.61
C ARG A 402 8.52 22.69 -12.02
N ASP A 403 8.88 23.62 -11.15
CA ASP A 403 10.21 23.63 -10.52
C ASP A 403 10.31 22.58 -9.42
N MET A 404 9.24 22.38 -8.62
CA MET A 404 9.17 21.30 -7.63
C MET A 404 9.35 19.93 -8.30
N TYR A 405 8.61 19.64 -9.37
CA TYR A 405 8.75 18.38 -10.10
C TYR A 405 10.13 18.22 -10.74
N ARG A 406 10.74 19.32 -11.22
CA ARG A 406 12.12 19.32 -11.74
C ARG A 406 13.12 18.92 -10.65
N LEU A 407 12.95 19.41 -9.41
CA LEU A 407 13.81 19.10 -8.28
C LEU A 407 13.66 17.63 -7.84
N VAL A 408 12.44 17.14 -7.67
CA VAL A 408 12.16 15.72 -7.38
C VAL A 408 12.75 14.81 -8.44
N ARG A 409 12.54 15.12 -9.73
CA ARG A 409 13.13 14.36 -10.84
C ARG A 409 14.66 14.39 -10.82
N LYS A 410 15.26 15.56 -10.60
CA LYS A 410 16.73 15.74 -10.51
C LYS A 410 17.30 14.86 -9.38
N TYR A 411 16.61 14.80 -8.25
CA TYR A 411 16.96 13.95 -7.12
C TYR A 411 16.95 12.46 -7.52
N TYR A 412 15.84 11.95 -8.05
CA TYR A 412 15.72 10.54 -8.44
C TYR A 412 16.73 10.14 -9.54
N LEU A 413 16.97 11.01 -10.52
CA LEU A 413 18.00 10.75 -11.54
C LEU A 413 19.40 10.62 -10.94
N ARG A 414 19.74 11.39 -9.91
CA ARG A 414 21.00 11.28 -9.18
C ARG A 414 21.09 9.95 -8.40
N VAL A 415 20.00 9.56 -7.72
CA VAL A 415 19.91 8.26 -7.02
C VAL A 415 20.15 7.10 -7.99
N VAL A 416 19.49 7.12 -9.14
CA VAL A 416 19.65 6.11 -10.20
C VAL A 416 21.10 6.09 -10.71
N TRP A 417 21.68 7.25 -11.02
CA TRP A 417 23.05 7.36 -11.49
C TRP A 417 24.05 6.77 -10.50
N ARG A 418 23.91 7.09 -9.22
CA ARG A 418 24.76 6.54 -8.14
C ARG A 418 24.62 5.03 -8.03
N ALA A 419 23.40 4.51 -8.09
CA ALA A 419 23.15 3.07 -8.07
C ALA A 419 23.83 2.36 -9.24
N ILE A 420 23.74 2.90 -10.47
CA ILE A 420 24.39 2.37 -11.66
C ILE A 420 25.93 2.40 -11.49
N MET A 421 26.49 3.50 -11.02
CA MET A 421 27.93 3.65 -10.82
C MET A 421 28.45 2.65 -9.78
N ARG A 422 27.75 2.50 -8.64
CA ARG A 422 28.10 1.50 -7.63
C ARG A 422 28.05 0.08 -8.21
N LEU A 423 27.00 -0.28 -8.96
CA LEU A 423 26.87 -1.59 -9.60
C LEU A 423 27.98 -1.83 -10.65
N ARG A 424 28.34 -0.81 -11.47
CA ARG A 424 29.43 -0.92 -12.44
C ARG A 424 30.78 -1.16 -11.79
N LEU A 425 31.07 -0.46 -10.68
CA LEU A 425 32.36 -0.57 -9.98
C LEU A 425 32.52 -1.88 -9.23
N TYR A 426 31.47 -2.37 -8.56
CA TYR A 426 31.57 -3.50 -7.66
C TYR A 426 30.98 -4.83 -8.19
N ARG A 427 30.03 -4.77 -9.14
CA ARG A 427 29.38 -5.97 -9.71
C ARG A 427 28.90 -5.74 -11.15
N PRO A 428 29.79 -5.56 -12.14
CA PRO A 428 29.42 -5.17 -13.51
C PRO A 428 28.43 -6.13 -14.18
N ARG A 429 28.49 -7.44 -13.88
CA ARG A 429 27.57 -8.44 -14.42
C ARG A 429 26.12 -8.29 -13.95
N TYR A 430 25.86 -7.56 -12.85
CA TYR A 430 24.51 -7.32 -12.35
C TYR A 430 23.76 -6.24 -13.12
N VAL A 431 24.45 -5.30 -13.75
CA VAL A 431 23.83 -4.21 -14.54
C VAL A 431 23.02 -4.78 -15.72
N PHE A 432 23.45 -5.88 -16.29
CA PHE A 432 22.83 -6.52 -17.46
C PHE A 432 21.79 -7.59 -17.12
N ARG A 433 21.47 -7.82 -15.84
CA ARG A 433 20.40 -8.76 -15.49
C ARG A 433 19.03 -8.15 -15.85
N ARG A 434 18.11 -9.00 -16.36
CA ARG A 434 16.75 -8.59 -16.77
C ARG A 434 16.03 -7.75 -15.70
N HIS A 435 16.23 -8.08 -14.42
CA HIS A 435 15.58 -7.41 -13.29
C HIS A 435 16.13 -6.00 -13.06
N THR A 436 17.46 -5.80 -13.18
CA THR A 436 18.08 -4.49 -13.09
C THR A 436 17.66 -3.61 -14.27
N LEU A 437 17.58 -4.16 -15.48
CA LEU A 437 17.12 -3.43 -16.66
C LEU A 437 15.65 -2.99 -16.49
N ARG A 438 14.78 -3.87 -15.97
CA ARG A 438 13.38 -3.51 -15.68
C ARG A 438 13.29 -2.35 -14.68
N LEU A 439 14.06 -2.40 -13.59
CA LEU A 439 14.11 -1.32 -12.61
C LEU A 439 14.54 0.00 -13.24
N LEU A 440 15.60 -0.01 -14.06
CA LEU A 440 16.09 1.20 -14.75
C LEU A 440 15.04 1.76 -15.73
N VAL A 441 14.36 0.91 -16.47
CA VAL A 441 13.25 1.31 -17.36
C VAL A 441 12.07 1.87 -16.54
N GLY A 442 11.72 1.24 -15.41
CA GLY A 442 10.68 1.74 -14.50
C GLY A 442 11.02 3.13 -13.97
N MET A 443 12.24 3.32 -13.46
CA MET A 443 12.72 4.62 -12.97
C MET A 443 12.74 5.70 -14.06
N LEU A 444 13.12 5.34 -15.29
CA LEU A 444 13.07 6.27 -16.41
C LEU A 444 11.63 6.68 -16.75
N ARG A 445 10.68 5.74 -16.72
CA ARG A 445 9.25 6.03 -16.91
C ARG A 445 8.73 6.98 -15.83
N VAL A 446 9.05 6.72 -14.57
CA VAL A 446 8.70 7.63 -13.46
C VAL A 446 9.29 9.03 -13.69
N ALA A 447 10.56 9.14 -14.10
CA ALA A 447 11.20 10.42 -14.40
C ALA A 447 10.54 11.17 -15.57
N VAL A 448 10.06 10.45 -16.59
CA VAL A 448 9.29 11.03 -17.72
C VAL A 448 7.94 11.52 -17.24
N MET A 449 7.21 10.74 -16.44
CA MET A 449 5.90 11.15 -15.91
C MET A 449 6.04 12.36 -14.99
N LEU A 450 7.02 12.39 -14.09
CA LEU A 450 7.32 13.54 -13.25
C LEU A 450 7.61 14.82 -14.07
N SER A 451 8.15 14.70 -15.28
CA SER A 451 8.39 15.87 -16.13
C SER A 451 7.12 16.55 -16.65
N ARG A 452 6.00 15.79 -16.69
CA ARG A 452 4.70 16.24 -17.15
C ARG A 452 3.66 16.38 -16.05
N ALA A 453 3.99 15.98 -14.83
CA ALA A 453 3.05 15.95 -13.71
C ALA A 453 2.46 17.33 -13.35
N HIS A 454 3.15 18.43 -13.69
CA HIS A 454 2.61 19.78 -13.52
C HIS A 454 1.41 20.08 -14.45
N GLU A 455 1.25 19.33 -15.55
CA GLU A 455 0.13 19.44 -16.48
C GLU A 455 -1.17 18.86 -15.88
N SER A 456 -1.05 17.99 -14.85
CA SER A 456 -2.21 17.40 -14.15
C SER A 456 -2.97 18.43 -13.29
N ALA A 457 -2.42 19.63 -13.06
CA ALA A 457 -3.10 20.69 -12.34
C ALA A 457 -4.40 21.18 -13.01
N ASP A 458 -4.53 20.96 -14.32
CA ASP A 458 -5.69 21.36 -15.10
C ASP A 458 -6.74 20.22 -15.27
N VAL A 459 -6.48 19.05 -14.68
CA VAL A 459 -7.37 17.88 -14.84
C VAL A 459 -8.51 17.92 -13.81
N THR A 460 -9.73 17.98 -14.29
CA THR A 460 -10.93 17.83 -13.47
C THR A 460 -11.28 16.34 -13.27
N ALA A 461 -11.98 16.02 -12.17
CA ALA A 461 -12.50 14.68 -11.96
C ALA A 461 -13.40 14.26 -13.16
N PRO A 462 -13.36 12.98 -13.59
CA PRO A 462 -14.21 12.50 -14.67
C PRO A 462 -15.68 12.78 -14.32
N GLN A 463 -16.37 13.51 -15.21
CA GLN A 463 -17.82 13.62 -15.09
C GLN A 463 -18.40 12.24 -15.38
N GLU A 464 -19.29 11.76 -14.51
CA GLU A 464 -20.03 10.52 -14.80
C GLU A 464 -20.94 10.75 -16.00
N VAL A 465 -20.66 10.02 -17.08
CA VAL A 465 -21.57 9.87 -18.21
C VAL A 465 -22.55 8.74 -17.91
#